data_cf11f494e870ff314b5a0cce375299ba
#
_entry.id   cf11f494e870ff314b5a0cce375299ba
#
_cell.length_a   1.000
_cell.length_b   1.000
_cell.length_c   1.000
_cell.angle_alpha   90.00
_cell.angle_beta   90.00
_cell.angle_gamma   90.00
#
_symmetry.space_group_name_H-M   'P 1'
#
loop_
_entity.id
_entity.type
_entity.pdbx_description
1 polymer ?
#
loop_
_entity_poly.entity_id
_entity_poly.type
_entity_poly.pdbx_seq_one_letter_code
_entity_poly.pdbx_strand_id
1 'polypeptide(L)'
;FVASKLSDINSYTSIIKKGGLNAVIIDVKCFALKSAVDQMNQISGSIEDSNLTAVLEFGLDENYVMILYENNPIITDIFIRGQDRNTLLKSDNQEEMDALIRRYMTQVKQAIQDFESKYEKRIRSLRVVSNLVNVDTYLANFRKNLANTGFNLFDPIKEVKVPAQIEERVKMENRSYLSTVIGLAFRKLDVFGYYKFVTAVKNINLLPNRQSMIAQKKAKIFSNFAFKGVVGAVAGIYVILFGLSFWQIHSLNKKLSGYDQVVQEHGLKIIEKAKYEKEVGIIIKSLKLSESIKSNKKFSFRILAQVASAVPKRVKFNSIDYNGSDQVIIIGVAANDEDILKLINNLNSKKLILQASLASMMMP
;
A
#
# COMPACT_ATOMS: atom_id res chain seq x y z
N PHE A 1 -18.78 0.31 23.56
CA PHE A 1 -18.67 0.97 22.26
C PHE A 1 -17.64 2.09 22.35
N VAL A 2 -16.83 2.25 21.31
CA VAL A 2 -15.89 3.37 21.16
C VAL A 2 -16.35 4.19 19.96
N ALA A 3 -16.51 5.48 20.14
CA ALA A 3 -16.92 6.41 19.10
C ALA A 3 -16.06 7.68 19.17
N SER A 4 -15.76 8.26 18.02
CA SER A 4 -15.10 9.55 17.89
C SER A 4 -15.77 10.38 16.80
N LYS A 5 -15.66 11.69 16.87
CA LYS A 5 -16.16 12.57 15.81
C LYS A 5 -15.32 12.37 14.54
N LEU A 6 -15.98 12.20 13.42
CA LEU A 6 -15.31 12.04 12.13
C LEU A 6 -14.46 13.26 11.76
N SER A 7 -14.89 14.47 12.17
CA SER A 7 -14.12 15.70 12.00
C SER A 7 -12.74 15.63 12.64
N ASP A 8 -12.65 15.09 13.85
CA ASP A 8 -11.42 15.02 14.63
C ASP A 8 -10.46 14.00 13.98
N ILE A 9 -11.00 12.83 13.59
CA ILE A 9 -10.27 11.81 12.84
C ILE A 9 -9.71 12.39 11.52
N ASN A 10 -10.53 13.11 10.78
CA ASN A 10 -10.12 13.73 9.52
C ASN A 10 -9.05 14.81 9.73
N SER A 11 -9.12 15.59 10.82
CA SER A 11 -8.12 16.59 11.17
C SER A 11 -6.76 15.95 11.42
N TYR A 12 -6.70 14.92 12.26
CA TYR A 12 -5.46 14.19 12.53
C TYR A 12 -4.89 13.51 11.28
N THR A 13 -5.74 12.86 10.49
CA THR A 13 -5.29 12.20 9.25
C THR A 13 -4.79 13.20 8.23
N SER A 14 -5.37 14.41 8.17
CA SER A 14 -4.91 15.47 7.27
C SER A 14 -3.53 15.98 7.63
N ILE A 15 -3.22 16.14 8.93
CA ILE A 15 -1.89 16.56 9.42
C ILE A 15 -0.85 15.51 9.03
N ILE A 16 -1.13 14.24 9.31
CA ILE A 16 -0.25 13.11 8.96
C ILE A 16 0.02 13.07 7.45
N LYS A 17 -1.03 13.27 6.64
CA LYS A 17 -0.94 13.29 5.18
C LYS A 17 -0.13 14.49 4.65
N LYS A 18 -0.28 15.68 5.28
CA LYS A 18 0.53 16.85 4.95
C LYS A 18 2.02 16.62 5.23
N GLY A 19 2.36 15.81 6.23
CA GLY A 19 3.71 15.35 6.52
C GLY A 19 4.23 14.25 5.57
N GLY A 20 3.50 13.91 4.49
CA GLY A 20 3.90 12.86 3.54
C GLY A 20 3.69 11.43 4.04
N LEU A 21 3.02 11.24 5.18
CA LEU A 21 2.75 9.95 5.80
C LEU A 21 1.30 9.51 5.59
N ASN A 22 1.05 8.21 5.68
CA ASN A 22 -0.29 7.64 5.62
C ASN A 22 -0.69 7.08 6.99
N ALA A 23 -1.81 7.55 7.53
CA ALA A 23 -2.41 6.94 8.71
C ALA A 23 -2.90 5.51 8.37
N VAL A 24 -2.46 4.54 9.15
CA VAL A 24 -2.85 3.13 8.99
C VAL A 24 -3.80 2.70 10.12
N ILE A 25 -3.56 3.22 11.32
CA ILE A 25 -4.33 2.92 12.52
C ILE A 25 -4.59 4.24 13.24
N ILE A 26 -5.83 4.47 13.64
CA ILE A 26 -6.22 5.47 14.62
C ILE A 26 -6.84 4.72 15.78
N ASP A 27 -6.25 4.87 16.94
CA ASP A 27 -6.64 4.17 18.14
C ASP A 27 -6.99 5.15 19.27
N VAL A 28 -7.63 4.66 20.31
CA VAL A 28 -7.87 5.39 21.53
C VAL A 28 -6.69 5.19 22.46
N LYS A 29 -6.25 6.25 23.15
CA LYS A 29 -5.07 6.24 24.00
C LYS A 29 -5.05 5.10 25.01
N CYS A 30 -6.17 4.85 25.70
CA CYS A 30 -6.28 3.78 26.68
C CYS A 30 -6.07 2.37 26.09
N PHE A 31 -6.48 2.13 24.84
CA PHE A 31 -6.24 0.85 24.16
C PHE A 31 -4.80 0.72 23.65
N ALA A 32 -4.19 1.82 23.23
CA ALA A 32 -2.76 1.84 22.95
C ALA A 32 -1.94 1.55 24.20
N LEU A 33 -2.29 2.20 25.32
CA LEU A 33 -1.65 1.95 26.62
C LEU A 33 -1.84 0.49 27.08
N LYS A 34 -3.07 -0.05 26.94
CA LYS A 34 -3.32 -1.47 27.19
C LYS A 34 -2.36 -2.36 26.39
N SER A 35 -2.17 -2.08 25.10
CA SER A 35 -1.27 -2.87 24.26
C SER A 35 0.18 -2.85 24.76
N ALA A 36 0.66 -1.71 25.29
CA ALA A 36 1.98 -1.63 25.90
C ALA A 36 2.07 -2.49 27.16
N VAL A 37 1.05 -2.42 28.02
CA VAL A 37 1.01 -3.18 29.28
C VAL A 37 0.94 -4.69 29.00
N ASP A 38 0.08 -5.12 28.09
CA ASP A 38 -0.04 -6.53 27.70
C ASP A 38 1.28 -7.07 27.16
N GLN A 39 1.94 -6.31 26.31
CA GLN A 39 3.23 -6.71 25.74
C GLN A 39 4.32 -6.83 26.81
N MET A 40 4.38 -5.88 27.76
CA MET A 40 5.34 -5.93 28.85
C MET A 40 5.07 -7.11 29.79
N ASN A 41 3.80 -7.42 30.07
CA ASN A 41 3.43 -8.60 30.86
C ASN A 41 3.87 -9.91 30.19
N GLN A 42 3.73 -9.99 28.85
CA GLN A 42 4.19 -11.15 28.08
C GLN A 42 5.71 -11.31 28.11
N ILE A 43 6.45 -10.20 27.95
CA ILE A 43 7.93 -10.22 27.96
C ILE A 43 8.47 -10.58 29.35
N SER A 44 7.90 -10.01 30.41
CA SER A 44 8.34 -10.24 31.79
C SER A 44 8.07 -11.66 32.32
N GLY A 45 7.25 -12.43 31.60
CA GLY A 45 6.91 -13.80 32.03
C GLY A 45 6.15 -13.88 33.38
N SER A 46 5.62 -12.76 33.86
CA SER A 46 4.86 -12.69 35.10
C SER A 46 3.49 -13.31 34.92
N ILE A 47 3.42 -14.60 35.13
CA ILE A 47 2.22 -15.45 35.02
C ILE A 47 1.22 -15.18 36.16
N GLU A 48 1.68 -14.67 37.30
CA GLU A 48 0.85 -14.60 38.49
C GLU A 48 -0.26 -13.55 38.50
N ASP A 49 -0.17 -12.48 37.70
CA ASP A 49 -1.19 -11.42 37.62
C ASP A 49 -1.59 -11.05 36.20
N SER A 50 -1.44 -11.95 35.25
CA SER A 50 -1.78 -11.66 33.84
C SER A 50 -3.25 -11.29 33.61
N ASN A 51 -4.14 -11.64 34.54
CA ASN A 51 -5.57 -11.38 34.46
C ASN A 51 -6.03 -10.08 35.14
N LEU A 52 -5.17 -9.44 35.95
CA LEU A 52 -5.52 -8.22 36.68
C LEU A 52 -4.33 -7.26 36.72
N THR A 53 -4.40 -6.20 35.96
CA THR A 53 -3.39 -5.13 35.97
C THR A 53 -4.10 -3.78 36.08
N ALA A 54 -3.66 -2.94 37.01
CA ALA A 54 -4.19 -1.57 37.15
C ALA A 54 -3.15 -0.54 36.71
N VAL A 55 -3.59 0.44 35.94
CA VAL A 55 -2.80 1.54 35.42
C VAL A 55 -3.46 2.85 35.82
N LEU A 56 -2.68 3.80 36.29
CA LEU A 56 -3.07 5.17 36.57
C LEU A 56 -2.41 6.09 35.54
N GLU A 57 -3.20 6.69 34.69
CA GLU A 57 -2.74 7.81 33.86
C GLU A 57 -2.87 9.09 34.69
N PHE A 58 -1.75 9.75 34.94
CA PHE A 58 -1.69 11.00 35.68
C PHE A 58 -0.98 12.08 34.86
N GLY A 59 -1.74 13.03 34.36
CA GLY A 59 -1.22 14.07 33.45
C GLY A 59 -2.00 15.37 33.54
N LEU A 60 -1.63 16.33 32.70
CA LEU A 60 -2.29 17.63 32.63
C LEU A 60 -3.67 17.55 31.98
N ASP A 61 -3.81 16.74 30.96
CA ASP A 61 -5.00 16.71 30.09
C ASP A 61 -5.86 15.50 30.30
N GLU A 62 -5.24 14.35 30.56
CA GLU A 62 -5.95 13.09 30.70
C GLU A 62 -5.56 12.42 32.02
N ASN A 63 -6.58 12.01 32.76
CA ASN A 63 -6.44 11.37 34.06
C ASN A 63 -7.50 10.28 34.20
N TYR A 64 -7.08 9.05 34.38
CA TYR A 64 -7.99 7.92 34.56
C TYR A 64 -7.29 6.74 35.25
N VAL A 65 -8.09 5.92 35.91
CA VAL A 65 -7.68 4.58 36.32
C VAL A 65 -8.20 3.60 35.28
N MET A 66 -7.29 2.80 34.71
CA MET A 66 -7.61 1.69 33.83
C MET A 66 -7.29 0.38 34.53
N ILE A 67 -8.28 -0.46 34.73
CA ILE A 67 -8.12 -1.78 35.31
C ILE A 67 -8.35 -2.80 34.21
N LEU A 68 -7.33 -3.55 33.88
CA LEU A 68 -7.39 -4.66 32.94
C LEU A 68 -7.76 -5.92 33.71
N TYR A 69 -8.99 -6.38 33.53
CA TYR A 69 -9.49 -7.59 34.14
C TYR A 69 -10.03 -8.54 33.08
N GLU A 70 -9.54 -9.78 33.10
CA GLU A 70 -9.87 -10.78 32.07
C GLU A 70 -9.71 -10.23 30.64
N ASN A 71 -8.63 -9.51 30.42
CA ASN A 71 -8.29 -8.85 29.15
C ASN A 71 -9.25 -7.71 28.69
N ASN A 72 -10.20 -7.30 29.54
CA ASN A 72 -11.10 -6.18 29.27
C ASN A 72 -10.66 -4.94 30.06
N PRO A 73 -10.53 -3.77 29.42
CA PRO A 73 -10.23 -2.53 30.10
C PRO A 73 -11.50 -1.96 30.76
N ILE A 74 -11.44 -1.71 32.06
CA ILE A 74 -12.42 -0.97 32.82
C ILE A 74 -11.79 0.38 33.11
N ILE A 75 -12.38 1.46 32.64
CA ILE A 75 -11.81 2.80 32.68
C ILE A 75 -12.71 3.68 33.54
N THR A 76 -12.10 4.36 34.53
CA THR A 76 -12.76 5.35 35.36
C THR A 76 -11.99 6.66 35.23
N ASP A 77 -12.63 7.67 34.71
CA ASP A 77 -12.04 9.00 34.58
C ASP A 77 -11.86 9.65 35.95
N ILE A 78 -10.72 10.31 36.12
CA ILE A 78 -10.39 11.10 37.31
C ILE A 78 -10.44 12.58 36.94
N PHE A 79 -11.26 13.32 37.62
CA PHE A 79 -11.47 14.73 37.30
C PHE A 79 -10.41 15.63 37.96
N ILE A 80 -9.72 16.43 37.13
CA ILE A 80 -8.85 17.53 37.56
C ILE A 80 -9.49 18.86 37.18
N ARG A 81 -9.63 19.77 38.11
CA ARG A 81 -10.18 21.11 37.87
C ARG A 81 -9.19 21.92 37.04
N GLY A 82 -9.68 22.93 36.28
CA GLY A 82 -8.83 23.81 35.50
C GLY A 82 -7.76 24.56 36.35
N GLN A 83 -8.11 24.92 37.59
CA GLN A 83 -7.19 25.53 38.55
C GLN A 83 -6.07 24.55 38.98
N ASP A 84 -6.39 23.29 39.18
CA ASP A 84 -5.46 22.24 39.59
C ASP A 84 -4.39 21.98 38.52
N ARG A 85 -4.68 22.21 37.24
CA ARG A 85 -3.71 22.13 36.15
C ARG A 85 -2.59 23.16 36.31
N ASN A 86 -2.96 24.38 36.70
CA ASN A 86 -1.97 25.44 36.95
C ASN A 86 -1.10 25.12 38.16
N THR A 87 -1.68 24.49 39.17
CA THR A 87 -0.96 24.02 40.38
C THR A 87 0.04 22.94 39.99
N LEU A 88 -0.34 21.98 39.16
CA LEU A 88 0.57 20.92 38.66
C LEU A 88 1.73 21.48 37.81
N LEU A 89 1.53 22.61 37.09
CA LEU A 89 2.54 23.20 36.21
C LEU A 89 3.49 24.13 36.92
N LYS A 90 3.01 24.88 37.91
CA LYS A 90 3.74 26.10 38.40
C LYS A 90 3.69 26.32 39.90
N SER A 91 3.02 25.48 40.67
CA SER A 91 2.87 25.78 42.10
C SER A 91 4.09 25.37 42.91
N ASP A 92 4.71 26.35 43.56
CA ASP A 92 5.67 26.15 44.64
C ASP A 92 4.95 26.01 46.02
N ASN A 93 3.62 26.10 46.02
CA ASN A 93 2.81 26.01 47.24
C ASN A 93 2.51 24.56 47.59
N GLN A 94 3.20 24.01 48.56
CA GLN A 94 3.07 22.65 49.03
C GLN A 94 1.64 22.34 49.54
N GLU A 95 0.96 23.27 50.19
CA GLU A 95 -0.38 23.04 50.74
C GLU A 95 -1.44 22.86 49.63
N GLU A 96 -1.36 23.68 48.57
CA GLU A 96 -2.22 23.54 47.39
C GLU A 96 -1.99 22.21 46.68
N MET A 97 -0.72 21.83 46.52
CA MET A 97 -0.34 20.58 45.93
C MET A 97 -0.88 19.38 46.74
N ASP A 98 -0.71 19.41 48.07
CA ASP A 98 -1.20 18.35 48.95
C ASP A 98 -2.74 18.26 48.94
N ALA A 99 -3.42 19.41 48.86
CA ALA A 99 -4.88 19.46 48.74
C ALA A 99 -5.37 18.88 47.41
N LEU A 100 -4.68 19.19 46.31
CA LEU A 100 -4.94 18.63 44.97
C LEU A 100 -4.76 17.11 45.01
N ILE A 101 -3.62 16.64 45.50
CA ILE A 101 -3.29 15.19 45.55
C ILE A 101 -4.29 14.44 46.43
N ARG A 102 -4.70 14.99 47.55
CA ARG A 102 -5.74 14.35 48.39
C ARG A 102 -7.06 14.18 47.62
N ARG A 103 -7.52 15.22 46.93
CA ARG A 103 -8.76 15.13 46.10
C ARG A 103 -8.62 14.12 44.98
N TYR A 104 -7.48 14.13 44.31
CA TYR A 104 -7.15 13.19 43.23
C TYR A 104 -7.17 11.74 43.74
N MET A 105 -6.43 11.49 44.82
CA MET A 105 -6.32 10.16 45.39
C MET A 105 -7.62 9.65 46.01
N THR A 106 -8.53 10.52 46.44
CA THR A 106 -9.86 10.12 46.87
C THR A 106 -10.65 9.52 45.71
N GLN A 107 -10.58 10.11 44.51
CA GLN A 107 -11.22 9.57 43.31
C GLN A 107 -10.56 8.24 42.86
N VAL A 108 -9.24 8.17 42.89
CA VAL A 108 -8.49 6.92 42.61
C VAL A 108 -8.92 5.82 43.55
N LYS A 109 -8.99 6.12 44.85
CA LYS A 109 -9.47 5.16 45.90
C LYS A 109 -10.89 4.69 45.58
N GLN A 110 -11.77 5.59 45.22
CA GLN A 110 -13.15 5.25 44.87
C GLN A 110 -13.20 4.31 43.67
N ALA A 111 -12.45 4.63 42.60
CA ALA A 111 -12.39 3.78 41.41
C ALA A 111 -11.88 2.37 41.70
N ILE A 112 -10.90 2.25 42.59
CA ILE A 112 -10.38 0.96 43.05
C ILE A 112 -11.46 0.21 43.87
N GLN A 113 -12.11 0.89 44.82
CA GLN A 113 -13.14 0.28 45.68
C GLN A 113 -14.36 -0.18 44.87
N ASP A 114 -14.79 0.61 43.89
CA ASP A 114 -15.91 0.25 43.02
C ASP A 114 -15.60 -1.03 42.23
N PHE A 115 -14.36 -1.15 41.74
CA PHE A 115 -13.89 -2.36 41.07
C PHE A 115 -13.84 -3.55 42.03
N GLU A 116 -13.16 -3.38 43.20
CA GLU A 116 -12.98 -4.44 44.17
C GLU A 116 -14.33 -4.98 44.72
N SER A 117 -15.29 -4.07 44.94
CA SER A 117 -16.63 -4.43 45.37
C SER A 117 -17.42 -5.21 44.32
N LYS A 118 -17.22 -4.85 43.04
CA LYS A 118 -17.96 -5.47 41.93
C LYS A 118 -17.40 -6.82 41.52
N TYR A 119 -16.07 -6.97 41.55
CA TYR A 119 -15.41 -8.12 40.98
C TYR A 119 -14.77 -9.03 42.06
N GLU A 120 -14.85 -8.64 43.34
CA GLU A 120 -14.26 -9.35 44.47
C GLU A 120 -12.75 -9.63 44.31
N LYS A 121 -12.04 -8.74 43.60
CA LYS A 121 -10.61 -8.84 43.34
C LYS A 121 -9.90 -7.61 43.90
N ARG A 122 -8.80 -7.81 44.61
CA ARG A 122 -8.00 -6.74 45.24
C ARG A 122 -6.94 -6.22 44.29
N ILE A 123 -6.82 -4.88 44.21
CA ILE A 123 -5.75 -4.18 43.48
C ILE A 123 -4.62 -3.87 44.48
N ARG A 124 -3.50 -4.52 44.32
CA ARG A 124 -2.33 -4.34 45.19
C ARG A 124 -1.41 -3.22 44.71
N SER A 125 -1.34 -2.98 43.39
CA SER A 125 -0.45 -1.97 42.83
C SER A 125 -1.05 -1.36 41.57
N LEU A 126 -0.70 -0.08 41.35
CA LEU A 126 -0.96 0.62 40.08
C LEU A 126 0.36 0.95 39.39
N ARG A 127 0.39 0.71 38.11
CA ARG A 127 1.44 1.22 37.19
C ARG A 127 1.09 2.64 36.81
N VAL A 128 1.95 3.60 37.13
CA VAL A 128 1.69 5.01 36.85
C VAL A 128 2.33 5.40 35.52
N VAL A 129 1.54 6.04 34.66
CA VAL A 129 1.97 6.66 33.42
C VAL A 129 1.78 8.16 33.57
N SER A 130 2.81 8.95 33.31
CA SER A 130 2.74 10.39 33.48
C SER A 130 3.71 11.10 32.54
N ASN A 131 3.28 12.25 32.01
CA ASN A 131 4.12 13.16 31.26
C ASN A 131 4.62 14.34 32.10
N LEU A 132 4.36 14.31 33.43
CA LEU A 132 4.78 15.37 34.33
C LEU A 132 6.26 15.23 34.71
N VAL A 133 6.92 16.37 34.85
CA VAL A 133 8.23 16.46 35.43
C VAL A 133 8.10 16.19 36.94
N ASN A 134 9.09 15.60 37.59
CA ASN A 134 9.07 15.29 39.02
C ASN A 134 7.99 14.28 39.45
N VAL A 135 7.66 13.34 38.59
CA VAL A 135 6.64 12.30 38.86
C VAL A 135 6.93 11.53 40.15
N ASP A 136 8.18 11.36 40.55
CA ASP A 136 8.57 10.67 41.77
C ASP A 136 8.07 11.33 43.05
N THR A 137 8.03 12.66 43.08
CA THR A 137 7.43 13.43 44.18
C THR A 137 5.93 13.14 44.30
N TYR A 138 5.23 13.05 43.19
CA TYR A 138 3.82 12.67 43.18
C TYR A 138 3.61 11.25 43.63
N LEU A 139 4.44 10.31 43.18
CA LEU A 139 4.39 8.91 43.62
C LEU A 139 4.60 8.76 45.11
N ALA A 140 5.54 9.52 45.70
CA ALA A 140 5.73 9.54 47.15
C ALA A 140 4.48 10.03 47.88
N ASN A 141 3.82 11.05 47.37
CA ASN A 141 2.57 11.56 47.94
C ASN A 141 1.38 10.61 47.72
N PHE A 142 1.30 9.90 46.59
CA PHE A 142 0.29 8.87 46.38
C PHE A 142 0.39 7.74 47.40
N ARG A 143 1.59 7.26 47.65
CA ARG A 143 1.87 6.20 48.68
C ARG A 143 1.48 6.65 50.08
N LYS A 144 1.63 7.94 50.43
CA LYS A 144 1.16 8.50 51.72
C LYS A 144 -0.37 8.48 51.82
N ASN A 145 -1.08 8.75 50.72
CA ASN A 145 -2.54 8.80 50.75
C ASN A 145 -3.23 7.44 50.62
N LEU A 146 -2.56 6.46 50.00
CA LEU A 146 -3.03 5.08 49.83
C LEU A 146 -1.92 4.10 50.22
N ALA A 147 -1.65 3.96 51.51
CA ALA A 147 -0.54 3.16 52.04
C ALA A 147 -0.61 1.66 51.69
N ASN A 148 -1.81 1.14 51.43
CA ASN A 148 -2.03 -0.28 51.11
C ASN A 148 -1.93 -0.58 49.61
N THR A 149 -1.64 0.43 48.77
CA THR A 149 -1.56 0.30 47.32
C THR A 149 -0.18 0.75 46.87
N GLY A 150 0.51 -0.11 46.10
CA GLY A 150 1.79 0.22 45.48
C GLY A 150 1.60 1.14 44.26
N PHE A 151 2.47 2.13 44.11
CA PHE A 151 2.52 2.98 42.94
C PHE A 151 3.90 2.90 42.30
N ASN A 152 3.98 2.34 41.12
CA ASN A 152 5.24 2.13 40.40
C ASN A 152 5.17 2.80 39.05
N LEU A 153 6.22 3.57 38.71
CA LEU A 153 6.30 4.15 37.38
C LEU A 153 6.39 3.05 36.32
N PHE A 154 5.54 3.12 35.31
CA PHE A 154 5.54 2.15 34.24
C PHE A 154 6.65 2.47 33.23
N ASP A 155 7.55 1.54 33.02
CA ASP A 155 8.58 1.66 31.99
C ASP A 155 8.26 0.70 30.83
N PRO A 156 7.80 1.23 29.68
CA PRO A 156 7.34 0.40 28.57
C PRO A 156 8.48 -0.25 27.77
N ILE A 157 9.74 0.04 28.09
CA ILE A 157 10.92 -0.49 27.40
C ILE A 157 11.92 -1.18 28.32
N LYS A 158 11.56 -1.40 29.57
CA LYS A 158 12.45 -2.00 30.58
C LYS A 158 13.06 -3.32 30.13
N GLU A 159 12.28 -4.18 29.49
CA GLU A 159 12.68 -5.52 29.03
C GLU A 159 12.96 -5.58 27.50
N VAL A 160 12.87 -4.44 26.82
CA VAL A 160 13.04 -4.38 25.36
C VAL A 160 14.50 -4.12 25.03
N LYS A 161 15.08 -4.92 24.14
CA LYS A 161 16.42 -4.65 23.60
C LYS A 161 16.37 -3.44 22.68
N VAL A 162 16.95 -2.36 23.14
CA VAL A 162 17.05 -1.10 22.40
C VAL A 162 18.33 -1.13 21.54
N PRO A 163 18.28 -0.81 20.25
CA PRO A 163 19.47 -0.69 19.41
C PRO A 163 20.41 0.40 19.94
N ALA A 164 21.72 0.16 19.91
CA ALA A 164 22.73 1.08 20.44
C ALA A 164 22.63 2.49 19.87
N GLN A 165 22.18 2.63 18.59
CA GLN A 165 22.04 3.93 17.91
C GLN A 165 20.99 4.85 18.54
N ILE A 166 20.00 4.31 19.24
CA ILE A 166 18.91 5.07 19.86
C ILE A 166 18.92 4.96 21.38
N GLU A 167 19.82 4.17 21.95
CA GLU A 167 19.90 3.92 23.39
C GLU A 167 20.06 5.22 24.20
N GLU A 168 20.93 6.12 23.75
CA GLU A 168 21.12 7.42 24.41
C GLU A 168 19.87 8.30 24.37
N ARG A 169 19.10 8.25 23.28
CA ARG A 169 17.85 9.03 23.14
C ARG A 169 16.75 8.53 24.05
N VAL A 170 16.85 7.29 24.51
CA VAL A 170 15.85 6.63 25.34
C VAL A 170 16.29 6.61 26.82
N LYS A 171 17.51 7.06 27.13
CA LYS A 171 17.99 7.26 28.51
C LYS A 171 17.34 8.52 29.11
N MET A 172 16.09 8.38 29.52
CA MET A 172 15.32 9.43 30.21
C MET A 172 14.91 8.91 31.58
N GLU A 173 14.84 9.80 32.57
CA GLU A 173 14.41 9.44 33.92
C GLU A 173 12.98 8.89 33.93
N ASN A 174 12.08 9.59 33.24
CA ASN A 174 10.69 9.15 33.09
C ASN A 174 10.41 8.72 31.66
N ARG A 175 10.32 7.41 31.41
CA ARG A 175 9.95 6.83 30.10
C ARG A 175 8.49 6.45 30.02
N SER A 176 7.73 6.59 31.11
CA SER A 176 6.33 6.16 31.16
C SER A 176 5.44 6.87 30.13
N TYR A 177 5.72 8.13 29.80
CA TYR A 177 4.95 8.86 28.79
C TYR A 177 5.09 8.28 27.37
N LEU A 178 6.10 7.46 27.12
CA LEU A 178 6.26 6.75 25.84
C LEU A 178 5.31 5.56 25.71
N SER A 179 4.64 5.16 26.78
CA SER A 179 3.82 3.95 26.84
C SER A 179 2.75 3.90 25.76
N THR A 180 2.05 5.01 25.53
CA THR A 180 1.00 5.10 24.49
C THR A 180 1.57 4.96 23.08
N VAL A 181 2.71 5.61 22.81
CA VAL A 181 3.36 5.56 21.49
C VAL A 181 3.90 4.16 21.20
N ILE A 182 4.51 3.53 22.20
CA ILE A 182 5.03 2.17 22.11
C ILE A 182 3.88 1.17 21.92
N GLY A 183 2.81 1.31 22.71
CA GLY A 183 1.64 0.47 22.55
C GLY A 183 0.98 0.61 21.17
N LEU A 184 0.93 1.82 20.62
CA LEU A 184 0.46 2.05 19.27
C LEU A 184 1.41 1.42 18.22
N ALA A 185 2.72 1.44 18.47
CA ALA A 185 3.71 0.82 17.58
C ALA A 185 3.53 -0.71 17.52
N PHE A 186 3.24 -1.35 18.66
CA PHE A 186 2.93 -2.79 18.71
C PHE A 186 1.68 -3.15 17.89
N ARG A 187 0.69 -2.25 17.82
CA ARG A 187 -0.50 -2.44 16.97
C ARG A 187 -0.18 -2.61 15.49
N LYS A 188 0.93 -2.05 15.00
CA LYS A 188 1.37 -2.21 13.62
C LYS A 188 1.80 -3.64 13.29
N LEU A 189 2.28 -4.38 14.27
CA LEU A 189 2.68 -5.79 14.10
C LEU A 189 1.47 -6.71 13.84
N ASP A 190 0.27 -6.28 14.26
CA ASP A 190 -0.99 -7.03 14.07
C ASP A 190 -1.75 -6.66 12.78
N VAL A 191 -1.18 -5.87 11.89
CA VAL A 191 -1.84 -5.44 10.64
C VAL A 191 -2.26 -6.63 9.77
N PHE A 192 -1.59 -7.77 9.90
CA PHE A 192 -1.89 -8.99 9.15
C PHE A 192 -2.83 -9.96 9.87
N GLY A 193 -3.22 -9.65 11.12
CA GLY A 193 -4.14 -10.48 11.91
C GLY A 193 -3.56 -11.83 12.34
N TYR A 194 -2.23 -11.96 12.38
CA TYR A 194 -1.56 -13.18 12.85
C TYR A 194 -1.75 -13.42 14.35
N TYR A 195 -2.03 -12.36 15.12
CA TYR A 195 -2.23 -12.43 16.58
C TYR A 195 -3.72 -12.55 16.98
N LYS A 196 -4.59 -13.00 16.09
CA LYS A 196 -6.03 -13.18 16.36
C LYS A 196 -6.35 -14.07 17.55
N PHE A 197 -5.40 -14.86 17.98
CA PHE A 197 -5.58 -15.84 19.08
C PHE A 197 -5.07 -15.38 20.43
N VAL A 198 -4.37 -14.23 20.53
CA VAL A 198 -3.70 -13.80 21.75
C VAL A 198 -4.45 -12.72 22.53
N THR A 199 -5.30 -11.94 21.86
CA THR A 199 -6.06 -10.86 22.54
C THR A 199 -7.54 -10.97 22.25
N ALA A 200 -8.34 -11.22 23.28
CA ALA A 200 -9.80 -11.28 23.21
C ALA A 200 -10.47 -9.94 22.86
N VAL A 201 -9.73 -8.83 22.94
CA VAL A 201 -10.22 -7.51 22.55
C VAL A 201 -9.97 -7.30 21.06
N LYS A 202 -11.04 -7.17 20.29
CA LYS A 202 -10.96 -6.78 18.88
C LYS A 202 -10.18 -5.47 18.77
N ASN A 203 -9.11 -5.46 17.98
CA ASN A 203 -8.33 -4.27 17.71
C ASN A 203 -9.21 -3.17 17.14
N ILE A 204 -9.39 -2.11 17.92
CA ILE A 204 -10.17 -0.94 17.52
C ILE A 204 -9.31 -0.13 16.55
N ASN A 205 -9.90 0.21 15.41
CA ASN A 205 -9.29 1.17 14.48
C ASN A 205 -10.38 2.11 13.98
N LEU A 206 -10.31 3.35 14.43
CA LEU A 206 -11.28 4.39 14.10
C LEU A 206 -11.09 5.01 12.71
N LEU A 207 -10.06 4.57 11.95
CA LEU A 207 -9.81 5.08 10.61
C LEU A 207 -10.98 4.70 9.67
N PRO A 208 -11.66 5.68 9.06
CA PRO A 208 -12.73 5.42 8.11
C PRO A 208 -12.19 4.74 6.85
N ASN A 209 -13.04 3.96 6.18
CA ASN A 209 -12.72 3.29 4.91
C ASN A 209 -11.52 2.30 4.95
N ARG A 210 -11.22 1.73 6.10
CA ARG A 210 -10.14 0.75 6.27
C ARG A 210 -10.21 -0.41 5.26
N GLN A 211 -11.42 -0.92 5.00
CA GLN A 211 -11.60 -2.05 4.07
C GLN A 211 -11.19 -1.69 2.64
N SER A 212 -11.54 -0.49 2.17
CA SER A 212 -11.13 -0.02 0.85
C SER A 212 -9.61 0.19 0.76
N MET A 213 -8.98 0.74 1.80
CA MET A 213 -7.53 0.91 1.86
C MET A 213 -6.78 -0.43 1.88
N ILE A 214 -7.30 -1.42 2.62
CA ILE A 214 -6.74 -2.78 2.65
C ILE A 214 -6.90 -3.45 1.29
N ALA A 215 -8.07 -3.31 0.65
CA ALA A 215 -8.33 -3.84 -0.68
C ALA A 215 -7.39 -3.22 -1.73
N GLN A 216 -7.20 -1.90 -1.71
CA GLN A 216 -6.28 -1.20 -2.60
C GLN A 216 -4.81 -1.63 -2.38
N LYS A 217 -4.37 -1.79 -1.11
CA LYS A 217 -3.02 -2.30 -0.83
C LYS A 217 -2.84 -3.74 -1.30
N LYS A 218 -3.82 -4.62 -1.05
CA LYS A 218 -3.79 -6.01 -1.54
C LYS A 218 -3.77 -6.04 -3.06
N ALA A 219 -4.59 -5.24 -3.74
CA ALA A 219 -4.60 -5.12 -5.20
C ALA A 219 -3.25 -4.64 -5.74
N LYS A 220 -2.63 -3.64 -5.10
CA LYS A 220 -1.31 -3.12 -5.50
C LYS A 220 -0.18 -4.14 -5.29
N ILE A 221 -0.22 -4.88 -4.18
CA ILE A 221 0.77 -5.95 -3.92
C ILE A 221 0.58 -7.09 -4.94
N PHE A 222 -0.67 -7.49 -5.18
CA PHE A 222 -0.99 -8.53 -6.17
C PHE A 222 -0.61 -8.10 -7.59
N SER A 223 -0.90 -6.86 -7.98
CA SER A 223 -0.50 -6.28 -9.26
C SER A 223 1.04 -6.28 -9.43
N ASN A 224 1.80 -5.88 -8.42
CA ASN A 224 3.26 -5.93 -8.47
C ASN A 224 3.81 -7.36 -8.56
N PHE A 225 3.19 -8.31 -7.87
CA PHE A 225 3.59 -9.71 -7.94
C PHE A 225 3.22 -10.33 -9.30
N ALA A 226 2.03 -10.05 -9.80
CA ALA A 226 1.58 -10.46 -11.12
C ALA A 226 2.48 -9.88 -12.23
N PHE A 227 2.82 -8.60 -12.14
CA PHE A 227 3.74 -7.96 -13.07
C PHE A 227 5.13 -8.64 -13.09
N LYS A 228 5.72 -8.90 -11.91
CA LYS A 228 6.98 -9.64 -11.82
C LYS A 228 6.87 -11.06 -12.37
N GLY A 229 5.74 -11.73 -12.13
CA GLY A 229 5.46 -13.04 -12.68
C GLY A 229 5.37 -13.04 -14.21
N VAL A 230 4.68 -12.06 -14.79
CA VAL A 230 4.59 -11.90 -16.25
C VAL A 230 5.96 -11.60 -16.85
N VAL A 231 6.71 -10.67 -16.26
CA VAL A 231 8.07 -10.36 -16.73
C VAL A 231 8.98 -11.59 -16.65
N GLY A 232 8.91 -12.36 -15.55
CA GLY A 232 9.65 -13.61 -15.41
C GLY A 232 9.24 -14.67 -16.43
N ALA A 233 7.94 -14.83 -16.70
CA ALA A 233 7.43 -15.75 -17.70
C ALA A 233 7.91 -15.38 -19.13
N VAL A 234 7.82 -14.09 -19.47
CA VAL A 234 8.31 -13.59 -20.76
C VAL A 234 9.82 -13.83 -20.90
N ALA A 235 10.61 -13.48 -19.87
CA ALA A 235 12.04 -13.76 -19.86
C ALA A 235 12.34 -15.25 -19.99
N GLY A 236 11.59 -16.10 -19.30
CA GLY A 236 11.70 -17.57 -19.41
C GLY A 236 11.44 -18.07 -20.83
N ILE A 237 10.37 -17.57 -21.49
CA ILE A 237 10.08 -17.90 -22.87
C ILE A 237 11.24 -17.49 -23.80
N TYR A 238 11.77 -16.29 -23.62
CA TYR A 238 12.93 -15.84 -24.41
C TYR A 238 14.15 -16.74 -24.22
N VAL A 239 14.44 -17.15 -22.98
CA VAL A 239 15.57 -18.08 -22.69
C VAL A 239 15.34 -19.43 -23.36
N ILE A 240 14.12 -19.96 -23.31
CA ILE A 240 13.77 -21.23 -23.97
C ILE A 240 13.91 -21.11 -25.49
N LEU A 241 13.37 -20.05 -26.09
CA LEU A 241 13.50 -19.79 -27.53
C LEU A 241 14.95 -19.62 -27.96
N PHE A 242 15.74 -18.90 -27.16
CA PHE A 242 17.16 -18.75 -27.40
C PHE A 242 17.91 -20.08 -27.31
N GLY A 243 17.62 -20.89 -26.30
CA GLY A 243 18.18 -22.22 -26.13
C GLY A 243 17.85 -23.16 -27.30
N LEU A 244 16.58 -23.16 -27.75
CA LEU A 244 16.14 -23.93 -28.90
C LEU A 244 16.82 -23.46 -30.19
N SER A 245 16.91 -22.15 -30.40
CA SER A 245 17.63 -21.57 -31.55
C SER A 245 19.12 -21.95 -31.54
N PHE A 246 19.75 -21.86 -30.39
CA PHE A 246 21.15 -22.25 -30.22
C PHE A 246 21.39 -23.74 -30.51
N TRP A 247 20.46 -24.58 -29.99
CA TRP A 247 20.51 -26.01 -30.24
C TRP A 247 20.27 -26.34 -31.73
N GLN A 248 19.35 -25.66 -32.40
CA GLN A 248 19.13 -25.79 -33.84
C GLN A 248 20.36 -25.39 -34.65
N ILE A 249 21.00 -24.24 -34.30
CA ILE A 249 22.20 -23.76 -34.96
C ILE A 249 23.36 -24.77 -34.75
N HIS A 250 23.51 -25.27 -33.52
CA HIS A 250 24.55 -26.24 -33.21
C HIS A 250 24.32 -27.57 -33.97
N SER A 251 23.07 -28.04 -34.03
CA SER A 251 22.68 -29.23 -34.77
C SER A 251 22.88 -29.07 -36.29
N LEU A 252 22.55 -27.88 -36.82
CA LEU A 252 22.82 -27.55 -38.23
C LEU A 252 24.29 -27.43 -38.55
N ASN A 253 25.11 -26.83 -37.69
CA ASN A 253 26.55 -26.76 -37.86
C ASN A 253 27.21 -28.17 -37.84
N LYS A 254 26.71 -29.06 -36.97
CA LYS A 254 27.17 -30.44 -36.93
C LYS A 254 26.81 -31.23 -38.20
N LYS A 255 25.64 -30.96 -38.79
CA LYS A 255 25.27 -31.50 -40.11
C LYS A 255 26.14 -30.89 -41.22
N LEU A 256 26.41 -29.59 -41.18
CA LEU A 256 27.26 -28.90 -42.16
C LEU A 256 28.66 -29.48 -42.15
N SER A 257 29.27 -29.68 -40.96
CA SER A 257 30.63 -30.29 -40.89
C SER A 257 30.68 -31.72 -41.44
N GLY A 258 29.54 -32.46 -41.33
CA GLY A 258 29.42 -33.77 -41.98
C GLY A 258 29.35 -33.67 -43.51
N TYR A 259 28.76 -32.61 -44.05
CA TYR A 259 28.75 -32.36 -45.50
C TYR A 259 30.09 -31.88 -46.04
N ASP A 260 30.87 -31.14 -45.22
CA ASP A 260 32.22 -30.71 -45.61
C ASP A 260 33.16 -31.94 -45.87
N GLN A 261 33.01 -33.02 -45.10
CA GLN A 261 33.74 -34.26 -45.35
C GLN A 261 33.34 -34.89 -46.68
N VAL A 262 32.02 -34.88 -47.00
CA VAL A 262 31.54 -35.40 -48.29
C VAL A 262 31.98 -34.53 -49.49
N VAL A 263 32.06 -33.19 -49.24
CA VAL A 263 32.55 -32.24 -50.26
C VAL A 263 34.04 -32.48 -50.57
N GLN A 264 34.84 -32.79 -49.54
CA GLN A 264 36.26 -33.13 -49.74
C GLN A 264 36.44 -34.43 -50.53
N GLU A 265 35.53 -35.40 -50.35
CA GLU A 265 35.64 -36.69 -51.08
C GLU A 265 35.22 -36.62 -52.56
N HIS A 266 34.26 -35.74 -52.88
CA HIS A 266 33.71 -35.71 -54.23
C HIS A 266 34.05 -34.44 -55.05
N GLY A 267 34.88 -33.58 -54.56
CA GLY A 267 35.54 -32.48 -55.31
C GLY A 267 34.60 -31.55 -56.09
N LEU A 268 34.91 -31.36 -57.36
CA LEU A 268 34.23 -30.37 -58.23
C LEU A 268 32.71 -30.45 -58.37
N LYS A 269 32.12 -31.65 -58.24
CA LYS A 269 30.66 -31.86 -58.37
C LYS A 269 29.89 -31.20 -57.21
N ILE A 270 30.46 -31.08 -56.06
CA ILE A 270 29.76 -30.48 -54.89
C ILE A 270 29.84 -28.97 -54.95
N ILE A 271 30.94 -28.40 -55.44
CA ILE A 271 31.07 -26.95 -55.66
C ILE A 271 30.02 -26.47 -56.69
N GLU A 272 29.82 -27.25 -57.72
CA GLU A 272 28.82 -26.96 -58.73
C GLU A 272 27.38 -27.03 -58.16
N LYS A 273 27.09 -28.02 -57.34
CA LYS A 273 25.79 -28.17 -56.67
C LYS A 273 25.54 -27.03 -55.71
N ALA A 274 26.53 -26.61 -54.90
CA ALA A 274 26.39 -25.46 -54.00
C ALA A 274 26.18 -24.13 -54.74
N LYS A 275 26.77 -23.99 -55.96
CA LYS A 275 26.50 -22.84 -56.83
C LYS A 275 25.04 -22.81 -57.32
N TYR A 276 24.53 -23.93 -57.78
CA TYR A 276 23.14 -24.04 -58.21
C TYR A 276 22.13 -23.84 -57.04
N GLU A 277 22.41 -24.38 -55.82
CA GLU A 277 21.60 -24.15 -54.66
C GLU A 277 21.51 -22.65 -54.26
N LYS A 278 22.60 -21.94 -54.38
CA LYS A 278 22.65 -20.49 -54.14
C LYS A 278 21.83 -19.69 -55.14
N GLU A 279 21.94 -20.06 -56.41
CA GLU A 279 21.16 -19.46 -57.49
C GLU A 279 19.64 -19.71 -57.34
N VAL A 280 19.25 -20.94 -57.01
CA VAL A 280 17.86 -21.32 -56.69
C VAL A 280 17.35 -20.57 -55.47
N GLY A 281 18.17 -20.42 -54.42
CA GLY A 281 17.80 -19.66 -53.21
C GLY A 281 17.54 -18.17 -53.50
N ILE A 282 18.31 -17.56 -54.38
CA ILE A 282 18.11 -16.17 -54.85
C ILE A 282 16.81 -16.06 -55.65
N ILE A 283 16.55 -17.03 -56.53
CA ILE A 283 15.33 -17.06 -57.35
C ILE A 283 14.08 -17.22 -56.47
N ILE A 284 14.11 -18.12 -55.49
CA ILE A 284 12.99 -18.30 -54.54
C ILE A 284 12.73 -17.04 -53.73
N LYS A 285 13.79 -16.35 -53.24
CA LYS A 285 13.67 -15.07 -52.52
C LYS A 285 13.08 -13.99 -53.40
N SER A 286 13.50 -13.88 -54.65
CA SER A 286 12.98 -12.92 -55.58
C SER A 286 11.49 -13.18 -55.98
N LEU A 287 11.12 -14.48 -56.12
CA LEU A 287 9.75 -14.89 -56.37
C LEU A 287 8.84 -14.54 -55.19
N LYS A 288 9.24 -14.86 -53.92
CA LYS A 288 8.48 -14.49 -52.73
C LYS A 288 8.32 -12.98 -52.59
N LEU A 289 9.38 -12.21 -52.85
CA LEU A 289 9.33 -10.76 -52.85
C LEU A 289 8.38 -10.22 -53.93
N SER A 290 8.46 -10.77 -55.15
CA SER A 290 7.57 -10.43 -56.25
C SER A 290 6.10 -10.74 -55.95
N GLU A 291 5.83 -11.84 -55.26
CA GLU A 291 4.47 -12.26 -54.90
C GLU A 291 3.89 -11.36 -53.80
N SER A 292 4.70 -10.97 -52.82
CA SER A 292 4.28 -10.03 -51.76
C SER A 292 4.00 -8.62 -52.35
N ILE A 293 4.82 -8.14 -53.31
CA ILE A 293 4.60 -6.88 -53.98
C ILE A 293 3.33 -6.92 -54.83
N LYS A 294 3.07 -8.02 -55.57
CA LYS A 294 1.86 -8.21 -56.34
C LYS A 294 0.58 -8.23 -55.49
N SER A 295 0.64 -8.88 -54.34
CA SER A 295 -0.47 -8.94 -53.39
C SER A 295 -0.82 -7.57 -52.84
N ASN A 296 0.16 -6.83 -52.34
CA ASN A 296 -0.06 -5.47 -51.81
C ASN A 296 -0.53 -4.51 -52.85
N LYS A 297 0.01 -4.60 -54.08
CA LYS A 297 -0.41 -3.75 -55.20
C LYS A 297 -1.88 -4.01 -55.60
N LYS A 298 -2.31 -5.27 -55.64
CA LYS A 298 -3.71 -5.62 -55.92
C LYS A 298 -4.66 -5.12 -54.84
N PHE A 299 -4.26 -5.18 -53.57
CA PHE A 299 -5.08 -4.71 -52.45
C PHE A 299 -5.22 -3.17 -52.48
N SER A 300 -4.12 -2.47 -52.68
CA SER A 300 -4.11 -1.01 -52.78
C SER A 300 -4.99 -0.51 -53.94
N PHE A 301 -4.89 -1.15 -55.10
CA PHE A 301 -5.76 -0.83 -56.25
C PHE A 301 -7.26 -1.07 -55.96
N ARG A 302 -7.59 -2.12 -55.21
CA ARG A 302 -8.99 -2.41 -54.85
C ARG A 302 -9.56 -1.37 -53.89
N ILE A 303 -8.75 -0.89 -52.90
CA ILE A 303 -9.15 0.19 -52.02
C ILE A 303 -9.36 1.50 -52.82
N LEU A 304 -8.39 1.89 -53.63
CA LEU A 304 -8.49 3.09 -54.44
C LEU A 304 -9.68 3.04 -55.38
N ALA A 305 -9.95 1.89 -56.00
CA ALA A 305 -11.12 1.69 -56.88
C ALA A 305 -12.45 1.84 -56.11
N GLN A 306 -12.53 1.33 -54.86
CA GLN A 306 -13.73 1.50 -54.06
C GLN A 306 -13.91 2.93 -53.57
N VAL A 307 -12.82 3.61 -53.20
CA VAL A 307 -12.85 5.05 -52.88
C VAL A 307 -13.31 5.85 -54.09
N ALA A 308 -12.71 5.62 -55.25
CA ALA A 308 -13.10 6.32 -56.50
C ALA A 308 -14.57 6.09 -56.88
N SER A 309 -15.08 4.87 -56.67
CA SER A 309 -16.49 4.53 -56.97
C SER A 309 -17.50 5.16 -56.00
N ALA A 310 -17.03 5.64 -54.83
CA ALA A 310 -17.89 6.24 -53.81
C ALA A 310 -18.04 7.79 -53.99
N VAL A 311 -17.29 8.41 -54.89
CA VAL A 311 -17.22 9.87 -55.07
C VAL A 311 -18.49 10.39 -55.72
N PRO A 312 -19.23 11.33 -55.09
CA PRO A 312 -20.33 12.05 -55.73
C PRO A 312 -19.81 12.98 -56.82
N LYS A 313 -20.65 13.26 -57.85
CA LYS A 313 -20.27 14.08 -59.03
C LYS A 313 -19.76 15.49 -58.70
N ARG A 314 -20.09 16.03 -57.52
CA ARG A 314 -19.74 17.40 -57.08
C ARG A 314 -18.62 17.45 -56.05
N VAL A 315 -17.98 16.33 -55.81
CA VAL A 315 -16.80 16.25 -54.93
C VAL A 315 -15.56 16.02 -55.77
N LYS A 316 -14.51 16.78 -55.52
CA LYS A 316 -13.22 16.62 -56.20
C LYS A 316 -12.15 16.32 -55.14
N PHE A 317 -11.39 15.28 -55.37
CA PHE A 317 -10.25 14.96 -54.51
C PHE A 317 -9.00 15.70 -54.97
N ASN A 318 -8.28 16.28 -54.02
CA ASN A 318 -6.98 16.92 -54.28
C ASN A 318 -5.85 15.90 -54.02
N SER A 319 -5.99 15.10 -52.99
CA SER A 319 -5.04 14.01 -52.71
C SER A 319 -5.74 12.83 -52.01
N ILE A 320 -5.19 11.65 -52.25
CA ILE A 320 -5.54 10.42 -51.56
C ILE A 320 -4.22 9.82 -51.11
N ASP A 321 -4.05 9.67 -49.82
CA ASP A 321 -2.88 9.06 -49.23
C ASP A 321 -3.29 7.77 -48.50
N TYR A 322 -2.65 6.68 -48.85
CA TYR A 322 -2.87 5.36 -48.28
C TYR A 322 -1.59 4.87 -47.64
N ASN A 323 -1.58 4.70 -46.33
CA ASN A 323 -0.41 4.28 -45.57
C ASN A 323 0.01 2.81 -45.79
N GLY A 324 -0.70 2.07 -46.62
CA GLY A 324 -0.39 0.69 -46.97
C GLY A 324 -0.89 -0.35 -45.94
N SER A 325 -1.54 0.06 -44.84
CA SER A 325 -2.05 -0.82 -43.80
C SER A 325 -3.57 -0.62 -43.54
N ASP A 326 -3.95 0.42 -42.83
CA ASP A 326 -5.29 0.54 -42.25
C ASP A 326 -5.95 1.91 -42.44
N GLN A 327 -5.25 2.90 -42.95
CA GLN A 327 -5.76 4.25 -43.05
C GLN A 327 -5.62 4.83 -44.46
N VAL A 328 -6.70 5.44 -44.91
CA VAL A 328 -6.74 6.25 -46.15
C VAL A 328 -7.13 7.67 -45.78
N ILE A 329 -6.29 8.63 -46.04
CA ILE A 329 -6.55 10.05 -45.86
C ILE A 329 -6.93 10.64 -47.20
N ILE A 330 -8.10 11.28 -47.26
CA ILE A 330 -8.63 11.91 -48.46
C ILE A 330 -8.76 13.41 -48.19
N ILE A 331 -8.15 14.23 -49.03
CA ILE A 331 -8.27 15.67 -49.01
C ILE A 331 -8.95 16.12 -50.31
N GLY A 332 -9.99 16.91 -50.20
CA GLY A 332 -10.75 17.33 -51.36
C GLY A 332 -11.64 18.54 -51.09
N VAL A 333 -12.36 18.95 -52.07
CA VAL A 333 -13.35 20.04 -52.03
C VAL A 333 -14.71 19.54 -52.50
N ALA A 334 -15.75 19.96 -51.80
CA ALA A 334 -17.15 19.66 -52.14
C ALA A 334 -17.92 20.95 -52.37
N ALA A 335 -18.98 20.89 -53.17
CA ALA A 335 -19.77 22.07 -53.46
C ALA A 335 -20.69 22.49 -52.29
N ASN A 336 -21.09 21.54 -51.44
CA ASN A 336 -21.92 21.76 -50.24
C ASN A 336 -21.73 20.60 -49.21
N ASP A 337 -22.26 20.82 -48.01
CA ASP A 337 -22.15 19.86 -46.89
C ASP A 337 -22.89 18.53 -47.17
N GLU A 338 -23.99 18.58 -47.92
CA GLU A 338 -24.73 17.36 -48.28
C GLU A 338 -23.88 16.41 -49.14
N ASP A 339 -23.02 16.95 -50.00
CA ASP A 339 -22.15 16.13 -50.84
C ASP A 339 -21.04 15.47 -50.03
N ILE A 340 -20.58 16.12 -48.95
CA ILE A 340 -19.64 15.51 -47.97
C ILE A 340 -20.31 14.36 -47.22
N LEU A 341 -21.53 14.57 -46.73
CA LEU A 341 -22.30 13.53 -46.05
C LEU A 341 -22.60 12.33 -46.98
N LYS A 342 -22.95 12.62 -48.24
CA LYS A 342 -23.14 11.56 -49.26
C LYS A 342 -21.84 10.78 -49.50
N LEU A 343 -20.71 11.46 -49.57
CA LEU A 343 -19.40 10.79 -49.70
C LEU A 343 -19.12 9.86 -48.53
N ILE A 344 -19.30 10.34 -47.29
CA ILE A 344 -19.07 9.55 -46.08
C ILE A 344 -19.99 8.32 -46.05
N ASN A 345 -21.27 8.51 -46.35
CA ASN A 345 -22.23 7.41 -46.38
C ASN A 345 -21.89 6.39 -47.50
N ASN A 346 -21.51 6.86 -48.68
CA ASN A 346 -21.07 6.03 -49.76
C ASN A 346 -19.81 5.22 -49.43
N LEU A 347 -18.84 5.84 -48.73
CA LEU A 347 -17.65 5.18 -48.28
C LEU A 347 -17.98 4.11 -47.22
N ASN A 348 -18.79 4.43 -46.22
CA ASN A 348 -19.23 3.50 -45.18
C ASN A 348 -20.06 2.32 -45.73
N SER A 349 -20.66 2.44 -46.89
CA SER A 349 -21.37 1.33 -47.56
C SER A 349 -20.45 0.34 -48.29
N LYS A 350 -19.16 0.64 -48.43
CA LYS A 350 -18.22 -0.22 -49.16
C LYS A 350 -17.62 -1.30 -48.28
N LYS A 351 -17.53 -2.52 -48.81
CA LYS A 351 -17.09 -3.72 -48.03
C LYS A 351 -15.66 -3.66 -47.48
N LEU A 352 -14.77 -2.87 -48.07
CA LEU A 352 -13.36 -2.79 -47.64
C LEU A 352 -13.08 -1.57 -46.73
N ILE A 353 -14.08 -0.73 -46.47
CA ILE A 353 -13.95 0.46 -45.62
C ILE A 353 -14.77 0.19 -44.37
N LEU A 354 -14.10 0.11 -43.23
CA LEU A 354 -14.72 -0.15 -41.93
C LEU A 354 -15.48 1.07 -41.42
N GLN A 355 -14.87 2.23 -41.54
CA GLN A 355 -15.44 3.48 -41.08
C GLN A 355 -14.80 4.67 -41.83
N ALA A 356 -15.62 5.57 -42.32
CA ALA A 356 -15.20 6.87 -42.83
C ALA A 356 -15.81 7.98 -41.97
N SER A 357 -14.99 8.93 -41.58
CA SER A 357 -15.41 10.10 -40.80
C SER A 357 -14.73 11.38 -41.30
N LEU A 358 -15.35 12.51 -41.05
CA LEU A 358 -14.78 13.82 -41.36
C LEU A 358 -13.79 14.19 -40.24
N ALA A 359 -12.54 14.45 -40.63
CA ALA A 359 -11.49 14.85 -39.69
C ALA A 359 -11.47 16.37 -39.44
N SER A 360 -11.59 17.15 -40.54
CA SER A 360 -11.67 18.61 -40.45
C SER A 360 -12.37 19.18 -41.68
N MET A 361 -12.99 20.33 -41.52
CA MET A 361 -13.61 21.08 -42.62
C MET A 361 -13.25 22.54 -42.45
N MET A 362 -12.85 23.18 -43.57
CA MET A 362 -12.69 24.63 -43.67
C MET A 362 -13.68 25.14 -44.70
N MET A 363 -14.44 26.14 -44.35
CA MET A 363 -15.25 26.88 -45.32
C MET A 363 -14.37 27.94 -45.97
N PRO A 364 -14.48 28.13 -47.28
CA PRO A 364 -13.73 29.16 -48.00
C PRO A 364 -14.19 30.58 -47.62
#